data_1ecfa40f1c27bc3c6858786f684f6710
#
_entry.id   1ecfa40f1c27bc3c6858786f684f6710
#
_cell.length_a   1.000
_cell.length_b   1.000
_cell.length_c   1.000
_cell.angle_alpha   90.00
_cell.angle_beta   90.00
_cell.angle_gamma   90.00
#
_symmetry.space_group_name_H-M   'P 1'
#
loop_
_entity.id
_entity.type
_entity.pdbx_description
1 polymer ?
#
loop_
_entity_poly.entity_id
_entity_poly.type
_entity_poly.pdbx_seq_one_letter_code
_entity_poly.pdbx_strand_id
1 'polypeptide(L)'
;NIDKNTEYITDISIGKAIRASSSFPAVFNPCEYKTHKFLDGGILDNVPAQEIKLQGANKVIAINFKADEINNQSTVMDIAMRSIDIMGNKVSEESLGASDMVLTIETDKTGLLEIEKLDECYKYGYRGTMEKMNEILEIINQK
;
A
#
# COMPACT_ATOMS: atom_id res chain seq x y z
N ASN A 1 -9.69 -0.85 11.84
CA ASN A 1 -10.11 -1.15 13.21
C ASN A 1 -8.85 -1.35 14.05
N ILE A 2 -8.64 -0.54 15.09
CA ILE A 2 -7.49 -0.64 16.01
C ILE A 2 -7.62 -1.89 16.93
N ASP A 3 -8.77 -2.54 16.92
CA ASP A 3 -9.00 -3.78 17.63
C ASP A 3 -8.37 -4.96 16.90
N LYS A 4 -7.69 -5.82 17.64
CA LYS A 4 -7.02 -7.04 17.15
C LYS A 4 -7.94 -8.10 16.54
N ASN A 5 -9.24 -7.84 16.43
CA ASN A 5 -10.20 -8.73 15.78
C ASN A 5 -10.38 -8.27 14.33
N THR A 6 -9.83 -9.01 13.39
CA THR A 6 -10.04 -8.77 11.96
C THR A 6 -11.50 -9.02 11.61
N GLU A 7 -12.24 -7.96 11.35
CA GLU A 7 -13.61 -8.03 10.88
C GLU A 7 -13.68 -7.65 9.41
N TYR A 8 -14.18 -8.57 8.59
CA TYR A 8 -14.34 -8.31 7.15
C TYR A 8 -15.68 -7.62 6.90
N ILE A 9 -15.62 -6.42 6.33
CA ILE A 9 -16.80 -5.67 5.93
C ILE A 9 -17.04 -5.91 4.46
N THR A 10 -18.08 -6.68 4.14
CA THR A 10 -18.42 -7.07 2.76
C THR A 10 -19.58 -6.27 2.16
N ASP A 11 -20.30 -5.50 2.96
CA ASP A 11 -21.49 -4.74 2.56
C ASP A 11 -21.21 -3.24 2.31
N ILE A 12 -19.95 -2.85 2.28
CA ILE A 12 -19.52 -1.49 1.97
C ILE A 12 -19.41 -1.26 0.45
N SER A 13 -19.80 -0.10 -0.04
CA SER A 13 -19.57 0.25 -1.45
C SER A 13 -18.08 0.39 -1.76
N ILE A 14 -17.66 0.04 -2.98
CA ILE A 14 -16.26 0.12 -3.42
C ILE A 14 -15.67 1.52 -3.18
N GLY A 15 -16.41 2.59 -3.57
CA GLY A 15 -15.94 3.96 -3.37
C GLY A 15 -15.71 4.30 -1.89
N LYS A 16 -16.57 3.80 -1.00
CA LYS A 16 -16.43 4.02 0.43
C LYS A 16 -15.30 3.18 1.03
N ALA A 17 -15.09 1.96 0.53
CA ALA A 17 -13.96 1.12 0.91
C ALA A 17 -12.62 1.77 0.52
N ILE A 18 -12.50 2.28 -0.71
CA ILE A 18 -11.32 3.03 -1.17
C ILE A 18 -11.10 4.26 -0.29
N ARG A 19 -12.17 5.05 -0.02
CA ARG A 19 -12.07 6.23 0.84
C ARG A 19 -11.60 5.87 2.26
N ALA A 20 -12.08 4.77 2.82
CA ALA A 20 -11.65 4.28 4.13
C ALA A 20 -10.17 3.86 4.11
N SER A 21 -9.78 3.07 3.11
CA SER A 21 -8.41 2.56 2.93
C SER A 21 -7.37 3.68 2.67
N SER A 22 -7.81 4.82 2.14
CA SER A 22 -6.95 5.98 1.84
C SER A 22 -7.10 7.12 2.87
N SER A 23 -7.63 6.84 4.06
CA SER A 23 -7.79 7.84 5.13
C SER A 23 -6.49 8.04 5.90
N PHE A 24 -5.43 8.53 5.21
CA PHE A 24 -4.09 8.71 5.79
C PHE A 24 -4.14 9.68 6.98
N PRO A 25 -3.58 9.28 8.15
CA PRO A 25 -3.57 10.10 9.36
C PRO A 25 -2.89 11.45 9.14
N ALA A 26 -3.39 12.47 9.80
CA ALA A 26 -2.95 13.86 9.70
C ALA A 26 -3.20 14.54 8.34
N VAL A 27 -3.58 13.81 7.29
CA VAL A 27 -3.94 14.35 5.97
C VAL A 27 -5.44 14.34 5.76
N PHE A 28 -6.09 13.20 6.07
CA PHE A 28 -7.53 13.03 5.87
C PHE A 28 -8.26 12.70 7.16
N ASN A 29 -9.51 13.15 7.25
CA ASN A 29 -10.39 12.73 8.33
C ASN A 29 -10.70 11.24 8.21
N PRO A 30 -10.84 10.51 9.34
CA PRO A 30 -11.27 9.13 9.35
C PRO A 30 -12.56 8.92 8.54
N CYS A 31 -12.66 7.82 7.82
CA CYS A 31 -13.87 7.45 7.12
C CYS A 31 -14.86 6.80 8.09
N GLU A 32 -16.06 7.36 8.24
CA GLU A 32 -17.10 6.79 9.09
C GLU A 32 -17.99 5.84 8.29
N TYR A 33 -18.16 4.63 8.82
CA TYR A 33 -19.10 3.65 8.28
C TYR A 33 -19.72 2.83 9.41
N LYS A 34 -21.05 2.82 9.48
CA LYS A 34 -21.80 2.26 10.62
C LYS A 34 -21.32 2.89 11.93
N THR A 35 -20.92 2.09 12.90
CA THR A 35 -20.42 2.52 14.20
C THR A 35 -18.89 2.69 14.26
N HIS A 36 -18.20 2.47 13.14
CA HIS A 36 -16.74 2.45 13.09
C HIS A 36 -16.16 3.66 12.39
N LYS A 37 -14.95 4.04 12.83
CA LYS A 37 -14.09 5.02 12.16
C LYS A 37 -12.86 4.30 11.60
N PHE A 38 -12.65 4.44 10.29
CA PHE A 38 -11.56 3.79 9.57
C PHE A 38 -10.47 4.79 9.26
N LEU A 39 -9.24 4.36 9.42
CA LEU A 39 -8.02 5.01 8.96
C LEU A 39 -7.40 4.18 7.84
N ASP A 40 -6.37 4.73 7.22
CA ASP A 40 -5.58 4.08 6.19
C ASP A 40 -5.06 2.71 6.66
N GLY A 41 -5.21 1.70 5.81
CA GLY A 41 -4.76 0.34 6.10
C GLY A 41 -3.25 0.22 6.26
N GLY A 42 -2.49 1.11 5.64
CA GLY A 42 -1.04 1.14 5.69
C GLY A 42 -0.44 1.31 7.10
N ILE A 43 -1.26 1.72 8.09
CA ILE A 43 -0.83 1.78 9.50
C ILE A 43 -0.60 0.37 10.08
N LEU A 44 -1.38 -0.62 9.65
CA LEU A 44 -1.36 -1.98 10.19
C LEU A 44 -0.69 -2.97 9.24
N ASP A 45 -0.95 -2.85 7.93
CA ASP A 45 -0.34 -3.64 6.87
C ASP A 45 -0.52 -2.91 5.53
N ASN A 46 0.56 -2.30 5.06
CA ASN A 46 0.54 -1.51 3.82
C ASN A 46 0.39 -2.39 2.57
N VAL A 47 0.84 -3.65 2.64
CA VAL A 47 0.76 -4.60 1.54
C VAL A 47 0.24 -5.94 2.06
N PRO A 48 -1.10 -6.11 2.22
CA PRO A 48 -1.73 -7.21 2.93
C PRO A 48 -1.73 -8.53 2.12
N ALA A 49 -0.55 -8.98 1.67
CA ALA A 49 -0.40 -10.17 0.83
C ALA A 49 -0.80 -11.46 1.56
N GLN A 50 -0.44 -11.57 2.83
CA GLN A 50 -0.83 -12.70 3.66
C GLN A 50 -2.35 -12.80 3.80
N GLU A 51 -3.02 -11.66 4.02
CA GLU A 51 -4.46 -11.61 4.18
C GLU A 51 -5.19 -12.04 2.89
N ILE A 52 -4.70 -11.60 1.73
CA ILE A 52 -5.25 -11.98 0.42
C ILE A 52 -5.09 -13.50 0.19
N LYS A 53 -3.96 -14.09 0.60
CA LYS A 53 -3.76 -15.56 0.57
C LYS A 53 -4.77 -16.28 1.46
N LEU A 54 -5.00 -15.79 2.68
CA LEU A 54 -6.00 -16.37 3.60
C LEU A 54 -7.43 -16.28 3.05
N GLN A 55 -7.72 -15.27 2.22
CA GLN A 55 -9.01 -15.14 1.50
C GLN A 55 -9.11 -16.05 0.27
N GLY A 56 -8.12 -16.87 -0.02
CA GLY A 56 -8.16 -17.91 -1.05
C GLY A 56 -7.49 -17.53 -2.37
N ALA A 57 -6.70 -16.47 -2.43
CA ALA A 57 -5.91 -16.17 -3.62
C ALA A 57 -4.81 -17.22 -3.81
N ASN A 58 -4.77 -17.83 -4.99
CA ASN A 58 -3.76 -18.83 -5.35
C ASN A 58 -2.40 -18.18 -5.63
N LYS A 59 -2.39 -17.00 -6.24
CA LYS A 59 -1.20 -16.22 -6.58
C LYS A 59 -1.37 -14.79 -6.12
N VAL A 60 -0.33 -14.23 -5.53
CA VAL A 60 -0.30 -12.84 -5.05
C VAL A 60 0.96 -12.16 -5.55
N ILE A 61 0.78 -11.12 -6.32
CA ILE A 61 1.86 -10.20 -6.74
C ILE A 61 1.69 -8.94 -5.91
N ALA A 62 2.63 -8.68 -5.02
CA ALA A 62 2.66 -7.49 -4.20
C ALA A 62 3.37 -6.35 -4.93
N ILE A 63 2.80 -5.14 -4.89
CA ILE A 63 3.46 -3.93 -5.39
C ILE A 63 3.95 -3.15 -4.17
N ASN A 64 5.24 -2.86 -4.15
CA ASN A 64 5.89 -2.09 -3.11
C ASN A 64 6.61 -0.89 -3.72
N PHE A 65 6.77 0.18 -2.95
CA PHE A 65 7.48 1.37 -3.38
C PHE A 65 8.79 1.50 -2.62
N LYS A 66 9.85 1.93 -3.34
CA LYS A 66 11.09 2.27 -2.69
C LYS A 66 10.90 3.56 -1.91
N ALA A 67 11.19 3.50 -0.64
CA ALA A 67 11.03 4.63 0.25
C ALA A 67 12.11 5.70 0.03
N ASP A 68 11.70 6.97 0.01
CA ASP A 68 12.61 8.10 -0.08
C ASP A 68 13.45 8.32 1.18
N GLU A 69 14.62 8.90 1.02
CA GLU A 69 15.49 9.27 2.14
C GLU A 69 15.11 10.67 2.70
N ILE A 70 15.14 10.78 4.02
CA ILE A 70 15.01 12.10 4.70
C ILE A 70 16.28 12.91 4.44
N ASN A 71 16.10 14.16 4.06
CA ASN A 71 17.20 15.10 3.83
C ASN A 71 17.06 16.38 4.68
N ASN A 72 18.03 17.28 4.61
CA ASN A 72 18.07 18.52 5.41
C ASN A 72 16.97 19.55 5.03
N GLN A 73 16.22 19.32 3.95
CA GLN A 73 15.10 20.18 3.51
C GLN A 73 13.74 19.62 3.94
N SER A 74 13.71 18.45 4.58
CA SER A 74 12.47 17.81 5.03
C SER A 74 11.79 18.63 6.12
N THR A 75 10.50 18.86 5.96
CA THR A 75 9.66 19.52 6.98
C THR A 75 9.35 18.58 8.13
N VAL A 76 8.83 19.11 9.23
CA VAL A 76 8.35 18.29 10.36
C VAL A 76 7.25 17.30 9.90
N MET A 77 6.40 17.72 8.96
CA MET A 77 5.36 16.85 8.40
C MET A 77 5.98 15.71 7.58
N ASP A 78 6.98 15.99 6.75
CA ASP A 78 7.68 14.96 5.96
C ASP A 78 8.35 13.92 6.88
N ILE A 79 8.95 14.38 7.98
CA ILE A 79 9.56 13.50 8.98
C ILE A 79 8.50 12.62 9.66
N ALA A 80 7.35 13.20 10.03
CA ALA A 80 6.26 12.46 10.66
C ALA A 80 5.67 11.41 9.70
N MET A 81 5.39 11.79 8.45
CA MET A 81 4.89 10.89 7.42
C MET A 81 5.90 9.76 7.15
N ARG A 82 7.18 10.10 7.02
CA ARG A 82 8.23 9.10 6.82
C ARG A 82 8.35 8.13 8.00
N SER A 83 8.15 8.61 9.22
CA SER A 83 8.16 7.74 10.41
C SER A 83 7.02 6.73 10.37
N ILE A 84 5.82 7.16 9.94
CA ILE A 84 4.67 6.27 9.74
C ILE A 84 4.98 5.22 8.65
N ASP A 85 5.57 5.63 7.53
CA ASP A 85 5.96 4.72 6.45
C ASP A 85 6.97 3.66 6.93
N ILE A 86 8.00 4.06 7.68
CA ILE A 86 9.00 3.14 8.21
C ILE A 86 8.34 2.12 9.15
N MET A 87 7.45 2.57 10.04
CA MET A 87 6.71 1.69 10.94
C MET A 87 5.77 0.76 10.17
N GLY A 88 5.02 1.27 9.21
CA GLY A 88 4.11 0.49 8.36
C GLY A 88 4.86 -0.56 7.54
N ASN A 89 5.97 -0.18 6.90
CA ASN A 89 6.79 -1.12 6.14
C ASN A 89 7.37 -2.23 7.03
N LYS A 90 7.76 -1.90 8.27
CA LYS A 90 8.26 -2.91 9.21
C LYS A 90 7.19 -3.93 9.59
N VAL A 91 5.96 -3.47 9.79
CA VAL A 91 4.82 -4.35 10.09
C VAL A 91 4.47 -5.22 8.88
N SER A 92 4.59 -4.68 7.66
CA SER A 92 4.24 -5.39 6.42
C SER A 92 5.31 -6.37 5.92
N GLU A 93 6.52 -6.41 6.51
CA GLU A 93 7.60 -7.33 6.07
C GLU A 93 7.16 -8.79 6.04
N GLU A 94 6.46 -9.25 7.09
CA GLU A 94 5.97 -10.62 7.19
C GLU A 94 4.89 -10.90 6.13
N SER A 95 3.98 -9.95 5.94
CA SER A 95 2.92 -10.04 4.94
C SER A 95 3.47 -10.07 3.51
N LEU A 96 4.46 -9.24 3.20
CA LEU A 96 5.17 -9.27 1.92
C LEU A 96 5.79 -10.64 1.63
N GLY A 97 6.32 -11.31 2.64
CA GLY A 97 6.90 -12.65 2.51
C GLY A 97 5.90 -13.72 2.08
N ALA A 98 4.60 -13.49 2.21
CA ALA A 98 3.54 -14.38 1.74
C ALA A 98 3.23 -14.21 0.24
N SER A 99 3.73 -13.18 -0.44
CA SER A 99 3.52 -12.99 -1.87
C SER A 99 4.37 -13.94 -2.72
N ASP A 100 3.86 -14.30 -3.90
CA ASP A 100 4.60 -15.10 -4.88
C ASP A 100 5.65 -14.24 -5.60
N MET A 101 5.42 -12.92 -5.63
CA MET A 101 6.36 -11.93 -6.18
C MET A 101 6.16 -10.58 -5.50
N VAL A 102 7.25 -9.87 -5.27
CA VAL A 102 7.23 -8.45 -4.87
C VAL A 102 7.80 -7.61 -6.01
N LEU A 103 6.97 -6.72 -6.56
CA LEU A 103 7.35 -5.76 -7.57
C LEU A 103 7.64 -4.42 -6.89
N THR A 104 8.92 -4.07 -6.74
CA THR A 104 9.32 -2.79 -6.17
C THR A 104 9.45 -1.73 -7.26
N ILE A 105 8.66 -0.66 -7.15
CA ILE A 105 8.65 0.46 -8.09
C ILE A 105 9.45 1.62 -7.47
N GLU A 106 10.40 2.15 -8.22
CA GLU A 106 11.12 3.37 -7.88
C GLU A 106 10.38 4.57 -8.48
N THR A 107 9.97 5.53 -7.64
CA THR A 107 9.15 6.68 -8.05
C THR A 107 9.92 8.00 -8.11
N ASP A 108 11.24 7.93 -8.14
CA ASP A 108 12.17 9.07 -8.37
C ASP A 108 11.85 10.32 -7.52
N LYS A 109 11.67 10.11 -6.21
CA LYS A 109 11.39 11.15 -5.19
C LYS A 109 10.07 11.90 -5.38
N THR A 110 9.07 11.26 -5.96
CA THR A 110 7.73 11.85 -6.03
C THR A 110 7.06 11.79 -4.65
N GLY A 111 6.75 12.96 -4.09
CA GLY A 111 6.09 13.06 -2.79
C GLY A 111 4.62 12.63 -2.85
N LEU A 112 4.09 12.16 -1.71
CA LEU A 112 2.72 11.62 -1.58
C LEU A 112 1.61 12.57 -2.05
N LEU A 113 1.81 13.88 -1.99
CA LEU A 113 0.81 14.91 -2.32
C LEU A 113 1.11 15.65 -3.63
N GLU A 114 2.11 15.23 -4.40
CA GLU A 114 2.46 15.84 -5.69
C GLU A 114 1.55 15.32 -6.83
N ILE A 115 0.28 15.76 -6.80
CA ILE A 115 -0.76 15.33 -7.76
C ILE A 115 -0.37 15.67 -9.22
N GLU A 116 0.40 16.71 -9.44
CA GLU A 116 0.92 17.11 -10.75
C GLU A 116 1.88 16.08 -11.38
N LYS A 117 2.44 15.18 -10.59
CA LYS A 117 3.35 14.11 -11.04
C LYS A 117 2.66 12.77 -11.28
N LEU A 118 1.35 12.69 -11.24
CA LEU A 118 0.60 11.42 -11.44
C LEU A 118 0.94 10.72 -12.76
N ASP A 119 1.13 11.48 -13.85
CA ASP A 119 1.52 10.91 -15.14
C ASP A 119 2.92 10.29 -15.12
N GLU A 120 3.83 10.84 -14.34
CA GLU A 120 5.17 10.29 -14.13
C GLU A 120 5.09 9.00 -13.30
N CYS A 121 4.32 9.02 -12.21
CA CYS A 121 4.08 7.84 -11.38
C CYS A 121 3.47 6.68 -12.20
N TYR A 122 2.52 6.98 -13.08
CA TYR A 122 1.99 5.98 -14.01
C TYR A 122 3.08 5.37 -14.89
N LYS A 123 3.96 6.20 -15.46
CA LYS A 123 5.07 5.72 -16.32
C LYS A 123 6.07 4.86 -15.54
N TYR A 124 6.38 5.20 -14.28
CA TYR A 124 7.25 4.38 -13.43
C TYR A 124 6.63 3.01 -13.17
N GLY A 125 5.36 2.96 -12.78
CA GLY A 125 4.63 1.72 -12.56
C GLY A 125 4.55 0.86 -13.82
N TYR A 126 4.20 1.46 -14.97
CA TYR A 126 4.15 0.76 -16.25
C TYR A 126 5.50 0.17 -16.65
N ARG A 127 6.57 0.97 -16.59
CA ARG A 127 7.92 0.53 -16.94
C ARG A 127 8.40 -0.60 -16.04
N GLY A 128 8.33 -0.41 -14.71
CA GLY A 128 8.76 -1.42 -13.75
C GLY A 128 7.99 -2.73 -13.90
N THR A 129 6.70 -2.67 -14.23
CA THR A 129 5.89 -3.86 -14.53
C THR A 129 6.34 -4.54 -15.83
N MET A 130 6.56 -3.77 -16.90
CA MET A 130 6.97 -4.31 -18.18
C MET A 130 8.37 -4.98 -18.14
N GLU A 131 9.30 -4.42 -17.36
CA GLU A 131 10.62 -5.03 -17.13
C GLU A 131 10.53 -6.39 -16.45
N LYS A 132 9.49 -6.63 -15.64
CA LYS A 132 9.24 -7.88 -14.93
C LYS A 132 8.15 -8.77 -15.56
N MET A 133 7.67 -8.42 -16.74
CA MET A 133 6.53 -9.10 -17.37
C MET A 133 6.76 -10.62 -17.57
N ASN A 134 7.95 -11.04 -17.93
CA ASN A 134 8.25 -12.48 -18.10
C ASN A 134 8.12 -13.23 -16.77
N GLU A 135 8.67 -12.67 -15.67
CA GLU A 135 8.57 -13.26 -14.34
C GLU A 135 7.10 -13.33 -13.87
N ILE A 136 6.31 -12.28 -14.15
CA ILE A 136 4.88 -12.23 -13.85
C ILE A 136 4.14 -13.35 -14.61
N LEU A 137 4.40 -13.51 -15.90
CA LEU A 137 3.76 -14.54 -16.72
C LEU A 137 4.15 -15.95 -16.27
N GLU A 138 5.38 -16.16 -15.84
CA GLU A 138 5.82 -17.45 -15.27
C GLU A 138 5.02 -17.80 -14.02
N ILE A 139 4.83 -16.83 -13.08
CA ILE A 139 4.07 -17.03 -11.85
C ILE A 139 2.60 -17.37 -12.14
N ILE A 140 1.98 -16.63 -13.08
CA ILE A 140 0.57 -16.83 -13.44
C ILE A 140 0.36 -18.21 -14.11
N ASN A 141 1.32 -18.68 -14.91
CA ASN A 141 1.24 -19.95 -15.63
C ASN A 141 1.66 -21.18 -14.80
N GLN A 142 2.25 -21.00 -13.64
CA GLN A 142 2.53 -22.10 -12.71
C GLN A 142 1.20 -22.63 -12.15
N LYS A 143 0.88 -23.89 -12.42
CA LYS A 143 -0.31 -24.60 -11.92
C LYS A 143 -0.17 -24.95 -10.45
#